data_df5f28c158f0aa49c6e310753ef2ac5c
#
_entry.id   df5f28c158f0aa49c6e310753ef2ac5c
#
_cell.length_a   1.000
_cell.length_b   1.000
_cell.length_c   1.000
_cell.angle_alpha   90.00
_cell.angle_beta   90.00
_cell.angle_gamma   90.00
#
_symmetry.space_group_name_H-M   'P 1'
#
loop_
_entity.id
_entity.type
_entity.pdbx_description
1 polymer ?
#
loop_
_entity_poly.entity_id
_entity_poly.type
_entity_poly.pdbx_seq_one_letter_code
_entity_poly.pdbx_strand_id
1 'polypeptide(L)'
;MANARVIVITSGKGGVGKTTTTANIGMALAALDQRVALVDADIGLRNLDLALGLENRIVYDIVDVVEGRAEVRKALIKDKRNQNLAFLPAAQTRDKSAVSPEQMIKVLDDIKAEGYNFILIDCPAGIEQGFKNATAGADEAIVVTNPEMSSVRDADRIIGLLESQELRGAKLIVNRIRMKMVEQGEMLGVEDVQEILGTGVQLLGVVPDDESIITSTNSGEPASMSETSRAGQAYRNIARRLLGEEV
;
A
#
# COMPACT_ATOMS: atom_id res chain seq x y z
N MET A 1 0.92 -25.34 -1.40
CA MET A 1 1.44 -24.04 -0.90
C MET A 1 0.25 -23.09 -0.89
N ALA A 2 0.03 -22.33 0.19
CA ALA A 2 -1.01 -21.30 0.18
C ALA A 2 -0.71 -20.32 -0.95
N ASN A 3 -1.73 -19.93 -1.72
CA ASN A 3 -1.57 -19.00 -2.82
C ASN A 3 -1.19 -17.63 -2.23
N ALA A 4 -0.12 -16.99 -2.71
CA ALA A 4 0.26 -15.65 -2.26
C ALA A 4 -0.88 -14.68 -2.56
N ARG A 5 -1.19 -13.77 -1.62
CA ARG A 5 -2.17 -12.71 -1.80
C ARG A 5 -1.49 -11.45 -2.34
N VAL A 6 -1.91 -11.01 -3.50
CA VAL A 6 -1.42 -9.77 -4.13
C VAL A 6 -2.44 -8.66 -3.90
N ILE A 7 -2.07 -7.66 -3.13
CA ILE A 7 -2.95 -6.58 -2.70
C ILE A 7 -2.41 -5.25 -3.24
N VAL A 8 -3.17 -4.56 -4.07
CA VAL A 8 -2.85 -3.21 -4.49
C VAL A 8 -3.38 -2.19 -3.48
N ILE A 9 -2.53 -1.26 -3.05
CA ILE A 9 -2.90 -0.14 -2.17
C ILE A 9 -2.98 1.12 -3.03
N THR A 10 -4.18 1.65 -3.20
CA THR A 10 -4.47 2.73 -4.14
C THR A 10 -5.30 3.85 -3.53
N SER A 11 -5.47 4.95 -4.25
CA SER A 11 -6.33 6.08 -3.89
C SER A 11 -6.62 6.95 -5.11
N GLY A 12 -7.70 7.68 -5.09
CA GLY A 12 -8.04 8.64 -6.13
C GLY A 12 -7.20 9.92 -6.10
N LYS A 13 -6.58 10.25 -4.95
CA LYS A 13 -5.86 11.51 -4.75
C LYS A 13 -4.44 11.28 -4.25
N GLY A 14 -3.50 12.12 -4.66
CA GLY A 14 -2.15 12.15 -4.11
C GLY A 14 -2.13 12.65 -2.67
N GLY A 15 -1.14 12.19 -1.89
CA GLY A 15 -0.91 12.69 -0.53
C GLY A 15 -1.85 12.14 0.56
N VAL A 16 -2.77 11.22 0.26
CA VAL A 16 -3.67 10.63 1.26
C VAL A 16 -3.00 9.58 2.16
N GLY A 17 -1.76 9.18 1.87
CA GLY A 17 -0.97 8.28 2.71
C GLY A 17 -0.87 6.83 2.22
N LYS A 18 -1.01 6.53 0.92
CA LYS A 18 -0.82 5.19 0.35
C LYS A 18 0.52 4.56 0.73
N THR A 19 1.61 5.24 0.39
CA THR A 19 2.99 4.78 0.64
C THR A 19 3.22 4.51 2.12
N THR A 20 2.78 5.42 2.99
CA THR A 20 2.84 5.23 4.45
C THR A 20 2.04 4.00 4.88
N THR A 21 0.83 3.83 4.32
CA THR A 21 -0.03 2.67 4.59
C THR A 21 0.63 1.38 4.14
N THR A 22 1.22 1.36 2.94
CA THR A 22 1.93 0.19 2.39
C THR A 22 3.10 -0.22 3.28
N ALA A 23 3.96 0.73 3.66
CA ALA A 23 5.10 0.47 4.54
C ALA A 23 4.67 -0.07 5.91
N ASN A 24 3.66 0.54 6.52
CA ASN A 24 3.20 0.18 7.86
C ASN A 24 2.46 -1.16 7.90
N ILE A 25 1.57 -1.43 6.95
CA ILE A 25 0.88 -2.74 6.86
C ILE A 25 1.90 -3.83 6.55
N GLY A 26 2.84 -3.59 5.63
CA GLY A 26 3.87 -4.57 5.30
C GLY A 26 4.75 -4.93 6.49
N MET A 27 5.21 -3.95 7.25
CA MET A 27 5.99 -4.19 8.46
C MET A 27 5.16 -4.90 9.54
N ALA A 28 3.89 -4.53 9.72
CA ALA A 28 3.01 -5.16 10.70
C ALA A 28 2.71 -6.63 10.36
N LEU A 29 2.47 -6.95 9.07
CA LEU A 29 2.32 -8.34 8.61
C LEU A 29 3.60 -9.15 8.81
N ALA A 30 4.77 -8.57 8.50
CA ALA A 30 6.06 -9.22 8.71
C ALA A 30 6.33 -9.51 10.20
N ALA A 31 5.89 -8.62 11.10
CA ALA A 31 5.95 -8.83 12.55
C ALA A 31 5.02 -9.96 13.05
N LEU A 32 4.02 -10.33 12.25
CA LEU A 32 3.12 -11.48 12.46
C LEU A 32 3.58 -12.72 11.67
N ASP A 33 4.89 -12.85 11.47
CA ASP A 33 5.55 -13.98 10.80
C ASP A 33 5.09 -14.26 9.35
N GLN A 34 4.48 -13.25 8.68
CA GLN A 34 4.17 -13.36 7.26
C GLN A 34 5.38 -12.95 6.42
N ARG A 35 5.67 -13.71 5.35
CA ARG A 35 6.66 -13.32 4.35
C ARG A 35 6.03 -12.31 3.39
N VAL A 36 6.47 -11.06 3.46
CA VAL A 36 5.87 -9.92 2.77
C VAL A 36 6.85 -9.31 1.77
N ALA A 37 6.41 -9.11 0.53
CA ALA A 37 7.11 -8.29 -0.44
C ALA A 37 6.33 -7.00 -0.69
N LEU A 38 7.00 -5.86 -0.57
CA LEU A 38 6.46 -4.56 -0.97
C LEU A 38 6.98 -4.23 -2.37
N VAL A 39 6.11 -3.79 -3.25
CA VAL A 39 6.45 -3.38 -4.61
C VAL A 39 6.09 -1.90 -4.78
N ASP A 40 7.08 -1.06 -5.04
CA ASP A 40 6.84 0.34 -5.41
C ASP A 40 6.54 0.41 -6.91
N ALA A 41 5.29 0.73 -7.25
CA ALA A 41 4.85 0.91 -8.64
C ALA A 41 4.79 2.39 -9.07
N ASP A 42 5.21 3.33 -8.21
CA ASP A 42 5.26 4.77 -8.56
C ASP A 42 6.58 5.13 -9.27
N ILE A 43 6.71 4.61 -10.51
CA ILE A 43 7.87 4.83 -11.35
C ILE A 43 8.07 6.33 -11.60
N GLY A 44 9.27 6.80 -11.36
CA GLY A 44 9.67 8.20 -11.50
C GLY A 44 9.65 9.01 -10.19
N LEU A 45 8.91 8.61 -9.15
CA LEU A 45 8.87 9.32 -7.86
C LEU A 45 9.55 8.56 -6.73
N ARG A 46 9.37 7.26 -6.64
CA ARG A 46 10.02 6.36 -5.65
C ARG A 46 10.07 6.95 -4.24
N ASN A 47 9.05 6.65 -3.42
CA ASN A 47 8.93 7.18 -2.05
C ASN A 47 8.87 6.08 -0.98
N LEU A 48 8.62 4.83 -1.37
CA LEU A 48 8.47 3.73 -0.41
C LEU A 48 9.81 3.36 0.25
N ASP A 49 10.93 3.54 -0.47
CA ASP A 49 12.29 3.35 0.04
C ASP A 49 12.60 4.29 1.22
N LEU A 50 12.17 5.54 1.15
CA LEU A 50 12.34 6.52 2.23
C LEU A 50 11.51 6.13 3.46
N ALA A 51 10.26 5.70 3.25
CA ALA A 51 9.40 5.25 4.35
C ALA A 51 9.94 4.02 5.07
N LEU A 52 10.79 3.23 4.40
CA LEU A 52 11.44 2.03 4.93
C LEU A 52 12.91 2.27 5.37
N GLY A 53 13.51 3.41 5.06
CA GLY A 53 14.93 3.68 5.31
C GLY A 53 15.86 2.74 4.53
N LEU A 54 15.49 2.38 3.31
CA LEU A 54 16.20 1.43 2.45
C LEU A 54 16.83 2.09 1.20
N GLU A 55 16.73 3.41 1.04
CA GLU A 55 17.16 4.18 -0.13
C GLU A 55 18.64 3.95 -0.50
N ASN A 56 19.50 3.78 0.50
CA ASN A 56 20.95 3.58 0.33
C ASN A 56 21.33 2.12 0.01
N ARG A 57 20.36 1.21 -0.12
CA ARG A 57 20.60 -0.22 -0.36
C ARG A 57 20.17 -0.67 -1.75
N ILE A 58 19.66 0.24 -2.56
CA ILE A 58 19.11 -0.06 -3.88
C ILE A 58 20.26 -0.22 -4.87
N VAL A 59 20.31 -1.41 -5.47
CA VAL A 59 21.26 -1.75 -6.56
C VAL A 59 20.49 -1.97 -7.87
N TYR A 60 19.36 -2.67 -7.78
CA TYR A 60 18.46 -2.96 -8.90
C TYR A 60 17.05 -2.51 -8.54
N ASP A 61 16.28 -2.15 -9.56
CA ASP A 61 14.89 -1.76 -9.47
C ASP A 61 13.97 -2.65 -10.33
N ILE A 62 12.68 -2.38 -10.31
CA ILE A 62 11.68 -3.15 -11.07
C ILE A 62 11.96 -3.12 -12.58
N VAL A 63 12.51 -2.01 -13.13
CA VAL A 63 12.83 -1.91 -14.56
C VAL A 63 14.03 -2.77 -14.90
N ASP A 64 15.02 -2.90 -14.01
CA ASP A 64 16.13 -3.85 -14.19
C ASP A 64 15.64 -5.30 -14.29
N VAL A 65 14.61 -5.64 -13.50
CA VAL A 65 14.00 -6.98 -13.53
C VAL A 65 13.26 -7.20 -14.85
N VAL A 66 12.41 -6.28 -15.29
CA VAL A 66 11.62 -6.45 -16.53
C VAL A 66 12.47 -6.40 -17.78
N GLU A 67 13.59 -5.68 -17.77
CA GLU A 67 14.57 -5.64 -18.86
C GLU A 67 15.57 -6.83 -18.81
N GLY A 68 15.46 -7.71 -17.82
CA GLY A 68 16.31 -8.91 -17.68
C GLY A 68 17.75 -8.64 -17.22
N ARG A 69 18.03 -7.44 -16.69
CA ARG A 69 19.36 -7.08 -16.12
C ARG A 69 19.59 -7.70 -14.75
N ALA A 70 18.52 -8.00 -14.02
CA ALA A 70 18.59 -8.65 -12.73
C ALA A 70 17.45 -9.66 -12.53
N GLU A 71 17.72 -10.73 -11.79
CA GLU A 71 16.68 -11.60 -11.27
C GLU A 71 15.91 -10.89 -10.14
N VAL A 72 14.60 -11.13 -9.99
CA VAL A 72 13.78 -10.51 -8.95
C VAL A 72 14.36 -10.71 -7.55
N ARG A 73 14.91 -11.88 -7.28
CA ARG A 73 15.57 -12.23 -6.02
C ARG A 73 16.75 -11.31 -5.67
N LYS A 74 17.47 -10.77 -6.66
CA LYS A 74 18.59 -9.84 -6.48
C LYS A 74 18.13 -8.40 -6.33
N ALA A 75 16.96 -8.06 -6.89
CA ALA A 75 16.35 -6.74 -6.78
C ALA A 75 15.55 -6.56 -5.47
N LEU A 76 15.07 -7.66 -4.87
CA LEU A 76 14.38 -7.66 -3.58
C LEU A 76 15.36 -7.36 -2.44
N ILE A 77 15.15 -6.23 -1.77
CA ILE A 77 15.96 -5.76 -0.64
C ILE A 77 15.28 -6.19 0.65
N LYS A 78 15.91 -7.08 1.42
CA LYS A 78 15.39 -7.47 2.74
C LYS A 78 15.55 -6.36 3.76
N ASP A 79 14.52 -6.12 4.57
CA ASP A 79 14.59 -5.19 5.68
C ASP A 79 15.58 -5.70 6.76
N LYS A 80 16.33 -4.77 7.37
CA LYS A 80 17.32 -5.13 8.41
C LYS A 80 16.67 -5.52 9.73
N ARG A 81 15.50 -4.96 10.01
CA ARG A 81 14.76 -5.09 11.28
C ARG A 81 13.89 -6.35 11.30
N ASN A 82 13.36 -6.72 10.11
CA ASN A 82 12.55 -7.91 9.95
C ASN A 82 12.85 -8.61 8.62
N GLN A 83 13.48 -9.78 8.68
CA GLN A 83 13.87 -10.57 7.50
C GLN A 83 12.68 -11.15 6.72
N ASN A 84 11.47 -11.11 7.29
CA ASN A 84 10.24 -11.49 6.61
C ASN A 84 9.74 -10.41 5.64
N LEU A 85 10.26 -9.17 5.74
CA LEU A 85 9.94 -8.07 4.85
C LEU A 85 11.01 -7.89 3.77
N ALA A 86 10.58 -7.83 2.52
CA ALA A 86 11.42 -7.43 1.41
C ALA A 86 10.75 -6.30 0.60
N PHE A 87 11.55 -5.54 -0.13
CA PHE A 87 11.12 -4.39 -0.91
C PHE A 87 11.71 -4.44 -2.31
N LEU A 88 10.86 -4.29 -3.34
CA LEU A 88 11.24 -4.09 -4.73
C LEU A 88 11.04 -2.61 -5.09
N PRO A 89 12.11 -1.84 -5.34
CA PRO A 89 12.01 -0.42 -5.62
C PRO A 89 11.51 -0.13 -7.04
N ALA A 90 10.82 1.02 -7.19
CA ALA A 90 10.57 1.63 -8.49
C ALA A 90 11.85 2.25 -9.06
N ALA A 91 11.91 2.43 -10.39
CA ALA A 91 12.95 3.19 -11.06
C ALA A 91 12.72 4.70 -10.87
N GLN A 92 13.79 5.46 -10.57
CA GLN A 92 13.70 6.92 -10.37
C GLN A 92 13.67 7.71 -11.68
N THR A 93 14.38 7.24 -12.71
CA THR A 93 14.71 8.02 -13.93
C THR A 93 14.04 7.46 -15.18
N ARG A 94 12.95 6.71 -15.02
CA ARG A 94 12.21 6.08 -16.11
C ARG A 94 10.80 6.65 -16.23
N ASP A 95 10.24 6.53 -17.42
CA ASP A 95 8.84 6.86 -17.67
C ASP A 95 7.90 5.83 -17.04
N LYS A 96 6.69 6.24 -16.68
CA LYS A 96 5.65 5.37 -16.11
C LYS A 96 5.24 4.22 -17.02
N SER A 97 5.54 4.31 -18.32
CA SER A 97 5.33 3.26 -19.32
C SER A 97 6.44 2.20 -19.37
N ALA A 98 7.51 2.38 -18.56
CA ALA A 98 8.65 1.45 -18.56
C ALA A 98 8.32 0.04 -18.09
N VAL A 99 7.18 -0.16 -17.44
CA VAL A 99 6.66 -1.47 -17.04
C VAL A 99 5.24 -1.62 -17.60
N SER A 100 5.00 -2.65 -18.42
CA SER A 100 3.67 -2.96 -18.92
C SER A 100 2.85 -3.80 -17.92
N PRO A 101 1.52 -3.91 -18.07
CA PRO A 101 0.69 -4.82 -17.27
C PRO A 101 1.20 -6.26 -17.27
N GLU A 102 1.57 -6.79 -18.43
CA GLU A 102 2.06 -8.17 -18.61
C GLU A 102 3.41 -8.37 -17.90
N GLN A 103 4.28 -7.37 -17.96
CA GLN A 103 5.56 -7.38 -17.24
C GLN A 103 5.35 -7.32 -15.73
N MET A 104 4.39 -6.52 -15.25
CA MET A 104 4.03 -6.49 -13.83
C MET A 104 3.54 -7.85 -13.35
N ILE A 105 2.64 -8.50 -14.09
CA ILE A 105 2.16 -9.86 -13.75
C ILE A 105 3.33 -10.83 -13.63
N LYS A 106 4.26 -10.80 -14.59
CA LYS A 106 5.44 -11.66 -14.52
C LYS A 106 6.30 -11.41 -13.29
N VAL A 107 6.55 -10.14 -12.95
CA VAL A 107 7.32 -9.78 -11.74
C VAL A 107 6.61 -10.31 -10.48
N LEU A 108 5.28 -10.18 -10.41
CA LEU A 108 4.51 -10.68 -9.28
C LEU A 108 4.59 -12.22 -9.17
N ASP A 109 4.55 -12.93 -10.30
CA ASP A 109 4.70 -14.39 -10.32
C ASP A 109 6.11 -14.83 -9.90
N ASP A 110 7.14 -14.11 -10.33
CA ASP A 110 8.52 -14.35 -9.89
C ASP A 110 8.66 -14.11 -8.37
N ILE A 111 8.01 -13.08 -7.81
CA ILE A 111 7.98 -12.85 -6.34
C ILE A 111 7.23 -13.96 -5.60
N LYS A 112 6.08 -14.43 -6.15
CA LYS A 112 5.35 -15.58 -5.58
C LYS A 112 6.22 -16.84 -5.53
N ALA A 113 7.01 -17.07 -6.59
CA ALA A 113 7.94 -18.21 -6.66
C ALA A 113 9.04 -18.17 -5.59
N GLU A 114 9.44 -16.97 -5.13
CA GLU A 114 10.36 -16.80 -3.99
C GLU A 114 9.70 -17.12 -2.63
N GLY A 115 8.39 -17.44 -2.61
CA GLY A 115 7.65 -17.94 -1.45
C GLY A 115 7.13 -16.85 -0.50
N TYR A 116 6.83 -15.65 -0.99
CA TYR A 116 6.15 -14.62 -0.20
C TYR A 116 4.66 -14.95 -0.05
N ASN A 117 4.10 -14.69 1.18
CA ASN A 117 2.68 -14.92 1.48
C ASN A 117 1.81 -13.74 1.06
N PHE A 118 2.39 -12.53 1.16
CA PHE A 118 1.75 -11.27 0.81
C PHE A 118 2.65 -10.47 -0.12
N ILE A 119 2.04 -9.89 -1.15
CA ILE A 119 2.67 -8.91 -2.02
C ILE A 119 1.80 -7.66 -1.98
N LEU A 120 2.34 -6.56 -1.42
CA LEU A 120 1.64 -5.28 -1.35
C LEU A 120 2.22 -4.34 -2.39
N ILE A 121 1.37 -3.82 -3.27
CA ILE A 121 1.77 -2.92 -4.36
C ILE A 121 1.39 -1.49 -3.96
N ASP A 122 2.39 -0.61 -3.79
CA ASP A 122 2.16 0.83 -3.64
C ASP A 122 1.86 1.44 -5.01
N CYS A 123 0.60 1.78 -5.23
CA CYS A 123 0.11 2.27 -6.51
C CYS A 123 0.37 3.78 -6.64
N PRO A 124 0.80 4.30 -7.82
CA PRO A 124 0.84 5.73 -8.05
C PRO A 124 -0.53 6.37 -7.88
N ALA A 125 -0.56 7.68 -7.59
CA ALA A 125 -1.81 8.42 -7.50
C ALA A 125 -2.48 8.59 -8.88
N GLY A 126 -3.82 8.61 -8.88
CA GLY A 126 -4.60 8.83 -10.10
C GLY A 126 -5.01 7.55 -10.80
N ILE A 127 -5.52 7.71 -12.03
CA ILE A 127 -6.19 6.66 -12.80
C ILE A 127 -5.50 6.36 -14.14
N GLU A 128 -4.30 6.90 -14.33
CA GLU A 128 -3.56 6.81 -15.57
C GLU A 128 -2.86 5.45 -15.76
N GLN A 129 -1.92 5.38 -16.70
CA GLN A 129 -1.22 4.14 -17.06
C GLN A 129 -0.57 3.46 -15.85
N GLY A 130 0.01 4.22 -14.91
CA GLY A 130 0.62 3.67 -13.69
C GLY A 130 -0.39 2.90 -12.81
N PHE A 131 -1.63 3.38 -12.72
CA PHE A 131 -2.70 2.67 -12.02
C PHE A 131 -3.01 1.31 -12.69
N LYS A 132 -3.16 1.28 -14.02
CA LYS A 132 -3.42 0.05 -14.77
C LYS A 132 -2.30 -0.97 -14.60
N ASN A 133 -1.06 -0.50 -14.60
CA ASN A 133 0.11 -1.37 -14.40
C ASN A 133 0.14 -1.95 -12.98
N ALA A 134 -0.12 -1.11 -11.97
CA ALA A 134 -0.10 -1.52 -10.57
C ALA A 134 -1.25 -2.47 -10.21
N THR A 135 -2.43 -2.33 -10.84
CA THR A 135 -3.59 -3.20 -10.61
C THR A 135 -3.51 -4.52 -11.38
N ALA A 136 -2.65 -4.60 -12.40
CA ALA A 136 -2.47 -5.81 -13.17
C ALA A 136 -1.92 -6.94 -12.29
N GLY A 137 -2.63 -8.07 -12.22
CA GLY A 137 -2.24 -9.23 -11.43
C GLY A 137 -2.50 -9.12 -9.92
N ALA A 138 -3.18 -8.06 -9.46
CA ALA A 138 -3.65 -7.97 -8.08
C ALA A 138 -4.89 -8.85 -7.87
N ASP A 139 -4.96 -9.52 -6.71
CA ASP A 139 -6.11 -10.34 -6.30
C ASP A 139 -7.12 -9.49 -5.50
N GLU A 140 -6.62 -8.49 -4.78
CA GLU A 140 -7.40 -7.66 -3.86
C GLU A 140 -6.95 -6.19 -3.99
N ALA A 141 -7.83 -5.27 -3.58
CA ALA A 141 -7.52 -3.85 -3.53
C ALA A 141 -7.85 -3.25 -2.15
N ILE A 142 -6.99 -2.35 -1.70
CA ILE A 142 -7.23 -1.48 -0.55
C ILE A 142 -7.24 -0.04 -1.05
N VAL A 143 -8.35 0.66 -0.83
CA VAL A 143 -8.51 2.07 -1.16
C VAL A 143 -8.28 2.90 0.09
N VAL A 144 -7.33 3.83 0.02
CA VAL A 144 -7.02 4.76 1.11
C VAL A 144 -7.64 6.12 0.78
N THR A 145 -8.40 6.67 1.72
CA THR A 145 -8.98 8.00 1.61
C THR A 145 -8.84 8.78 2.91
N ASN A 146 -8.82 10.11 2.82
CA ASN A 146 -8.99 10.98 3.98
C ASN A 146 -10.48 11.31 4.15
N PRO A 147 -10.95 11.64 5.37
CA PRO A 147 -12.34 12.00 5.65
C PRO A 147 -12.66 13.44 5.19
N GLU A 148 -12.44 13.70 3.90
CA GLU A 148 -12.69 14.95 3.18
C GLU A 148 -13.54 14.65 1.95
N MET A 149 -14.57 15.46 1.69
CA MET A 149 -15.52 15.23 0.59
C MET A 149 -14.83 15.00 -0.76
N SER A 150 -13.79 15.78 -1.08
CA SER A 150 -13.05 15.62 -2.36
C SER A 150 -12.32 14.28 -2.42
N SER A 151 -11.68 13.86 -1.32
CA SER A 151 -10.94 12.60 -1.27
C SER A 151 -11.87 11.39 -1.35
N VAL A 152 -13.05 11.47 -0.71
CA VAL A 152 -14.05 10.41 -0.74
C VAL A 152 -14.65 10.25 -2.14
N ARG A 153 -14.97 11.37 -2.83
CA ARG A 153 -15.43 11.31 -4.24
C ARG A 153 -14.39 10.73 -5.19
N ASP A 154 -13.11 11.04 -4.97
CA ASP A 154 -12.04 10.45 -5.77
C ASP A 154 -11.86 8.95 -5.45
N ALA A 155 -12.07 8.53 -4.19
CA ALA A 155 -12.09 7.13 -3.79
C ALA A 155 -13.23 6.36 -4.46
N ASP A 156 -14.44 6.93 -4.53
CA ASP A 156 -15.60 6.36 -5.22
C ASP A 156 -15.28 6.05 -6.70
N ARG A 157 -14.65 7.00 -7.39
CA ARG A 157 -14.20 6.79 -8.78
C ARG A 157 -13.21 5.63 -8.92
N ILE A 158 -12.25 5.52 -7.99
CA ILE A 158 -11.28 4.42 -7.98
C ILE A 158 -11.98 3.09 -7.77
N ILE A 159 -12.93 3.00 -6.84
CA ILE A 159 -13.70 1.79 -6.59
C ILE A 159 -14.43 1.34 -7.86
N GLY A 160 -15.13 2.25 -8.55
CA GLY A 160 -15.77 1.94 -9.83
C GLY A 160 -14.80 1.46 -10.92
N LEU A 161 -13.58 2.02 -10.96
CA LEU A 161 -12.53 1.56 -11.88
C LEU A 161 -11.99 0.17 -11.53
N LEU A 162 -11.80 -0.13 -10.24
CA LEU A 162 -11.37 -1.45 -9.79
C LEU A 162 -12.43 -2.50 -10.12
N GLU A 163 -13.70 -2.20 -9.91
CA GLU A 163 -14.82 -3.08 -10.28
C GLU A 163 -14.88 -3.36 -11.79
N SER A 164 -14.61 -2.35 -12.61
CA SER A 164 -14.53 -2.50 -14.06
C SER A 164 -13.37 -3.38 -14.54
N GLN A 165 -12.36 -3.56 -13.69
CA GLN A 165 -11.21 -4.46 -13.88
C GLN A 165 -11.38 -5.80 -13.16
N GLU A 166 -12.60 -6.12 -12.71
CA GLU A 166 -12.94 -7.33 -11.98
C GLU A 166 -12.34 -7.46 -10.57
N LEU A 167 -11.65 -6.44 -10.07
CA LEU A 167 -11.20 -6.33 -8.68
C LEU A 167 -12.33 -5.85 -7.77
N ARG A 168 -13.28 -6.76 -7.50
CA ARG A 168 -14.46 -6.47 -6.67
C ARG A 168 -14.16 -6.60 -5.19
N GLY A 169 -14.99 -5.94 -4.36
CA GLY A 169 -14.88 -6.03 -2.90
C GLY A 169 -13.64 -5.30 -2.36
N ALA A 170 -13.33 -4.13 -2.95
CA ALA A 170 -12.27 -3.27 -2.44
C ALA A 170 -12.48 -2.97 -0.95
N LYS A 171 -11.40 -3.03 -0.17
CA LYS A 171 -11.40 -2.69 1.25
C LYS A 171 -11.02 -1.24 1.44
N LEU A 172 -11.62 -0.59 2.43
CA LEU A 172 -11.43 0.83 2.70
C LEU A 172 -10.56 1.07 3.94
N ILE A 173 -9.62 2.00 3.83
CA ILE A 173 -8.94 2.60 4.98
C ILE A 173 -9.27 4.09 4.99
N VAL A 174 -9.90 4.56 6.09
CA VAL A 174 -10.07 5.99 6.36
C VAL A 174 -8.86 6.47 7.15
N ASN A 175 -8.05 7.31 6.52
CA ASN A 175 -6.76 7.77 7.05
C ASN A 175 -6.84 9.22 7.55
N ARG A 176 -6.03 9.56 8.54
CA ARG A 176 -5.89 10.90 9.13
C ARG A 176 -7.19 11.44 9.73
N ILE A 177 -7.95 10.58 10.40
CA ILE A 177 -9.15 11.03 11.09
C ILE A 177 -8.79 11.82 12.37
N ARG A 178 -9.48 12.94 12.58
CA ARG A 178 -9.37 13.78 13.79
C ARG A 178 -10.71 13.78 14.52
N MET A 179 -10.84 12.92 15.52
CA MET A 179 -12.13 12.74 16.24
C MET A 179 -12.73 14.04 16.76
N LYS A 180 -11.90 14.96 17.26
CA LYS A 180 -12.37 16.28 17.72
C LYS A 180 -13.07 17.08 16.62
N MET A 181 -12.56 17.03 15.37
CA MET A 181 -13.18 17.72 14.24
C MET A 181 -14.45 17.01 13.77
N VAL A 182 -14.50 15.67 13.88
CA VAL A 182 -15.70 14.88 13.59
C VAL A 182 -16.82 15.25 14.58
N GLU A 183 -16.52 15.30 15.88
CA GLU A 183 -17.46 15.70 16.93
C GLU A 183 -17.99 17.14 16.76
N GLN A 184 -17.19 18.03 16.16
CA GLN A 184 -17.54 19.41 15.86
C GLN A 184 -18.28 19.57 14.52
N GLY A 185 -18.44 18.48 13.74
CA GLY A 185 -19.06 18.54 12.41
C GLY A 185 -18.18 19.20 11.34
N GLU A 186 -16.87 19.36 11.59
CA GLU A 186 -15.91 20.00 10.70
C GLU A 186 -15.17 18.99 9.78
N MET A 187 -15.33 17.70 10.07
CA MET A 187 -14.73 16.59 9.32
C MET A 187 -15.77 15.48 9.17
N LEU A 188 -15.76 14.78 8.04
CA LEU A 188 -16.62 13.60 7.84
C LEU A 188 -16.28 12.52 8.86
N GLY A 189 -17.30 11.91 9.44
CA GLY A 189 -17.15 10.69 10.23
C GLY A 189 -16.93 9.46 9.35
N VAL A 190 -16.61 8.34 9.98
CA VAL A 190 -16.44 7.06 9.26
C VAL A 190 -17.75 6.62 8.60
N GLU A 191 -18.87 6.82 9.31
CA GLU A 191 -20.23 6.49 8.84
C GLU A 191 -20.60 7.32 7.62
N ASP A 192 -20.28 8.65 7.62
CA ASP A 192 -20.50 9.52 6.47
C ASP A 192 -19.71 9.04 5.23
N VAL A 193 -18.45 8.65 5.44
CA VAL A 193 -17.60 8.12 4.36
C VAL A 193 -18.18 6.83 3.80
N GLN A 194 -18.63 5.92 4.66
CA GLN A 194 -19.25 4.65 4.23
C GLN A 194 -20.58 4.89 3.51
N GLU A 195 -21.41 5.84 3.98
CA GLU A 195 -22.66 6.19 3.31
C GLU A 195 -22.43 6.72 1.90
N ILE A 196 -21.42 7.59 1.71
CA ILE A 196 -21.09 8.16 0.41
C ILE A 196 -20.57 7.07 -0.55
N LEU A 197 -19.73 6.14 -0.08
CA LEU A 197 -19.12 5.09 -0.90
C LEU A 197 -20.07 3.88 -1.13
N GLY A 198 -21.17 3.81 -0.35
CA GLY A 198 -22.16 2.74 -0.46
C GLY A 198 -21.77 1.43 0.22
N THR A 199 -22.70 0.49 0.22
CA THR A 199 -22.61 -0.78 1.00
C THR A 199 -21.66 -1.82 0.42
N GLY A 200 -21.11 -1.57 -0.77
CA GLY A 200 -20.19 -2.51 -1.46
C GLY A 200 -18.75 -2.48 -0.95
N VAL A 201 -18.40 -1.54 -0.08
CA VAL A 201 -17.03 -1.31 0.37
C VAL A 201 -16.85 -1.70 1.83
N GLN A 202 -16.02 -2.70 2.08
CA GLN A 202 -15.73 -3.15 3.43
C GLN A 202 -14.73 -2.23 4.13
N LEU A 203 -15.09 -1.66 5.28
CA LEU A 203 -14.14 -0.92 6.12
C LEU A 203 -13.10 -1.89 6.71
N LEU A 204 -11.85 -1.72 6.34
CA LEU A 204 -10.73 -2.50 6.85
C LEU A 204 -10.13 -1.85 8.10
N GLY A 205 -10.10 -0.52 8.16
CA GLY A 205 -9.60 0.18 9.32
C GLY A 205 -9.67 1.70 9.23
N VAL A 206 -9.45 2.31 10.39
CA VAL A 206 -9.43 3.74 10.57
C VAL A 206 -8.10 4.12 11.21
N VAL A 207 -7.37 5.04 10.58
CA VAL A 207 -6.06 5.48 11.06
C VAL A 207 -6.19 6.94 11.55
N PRO A 208 -5.88 7.21 12.82
CA PRO A 208 -5.92 8.57 13.33
C PRO A 208 -4.83 9.44 12.72
N ASP A 209 -5.07 10.74 12.67
CA ASP A 209 -4.02 11.73 12.42
C ASP A 209 -3.04 11.71 13.60
N ASP A 210 -1.79 11.39 13.32
CA ASP A 210 -0.77 11.15 14.33
C ASP A 210 0.58 11.73 13.85
N GLU A 211 1.08 12.70 14.59
CA GLU A 211 2.35 13.37 14.28
C GLU A 211 3.54 12.40 14.25
N SER A 212 3.45 11.28 14.96
CA SER A 212 4.48 10.24 14.94
C SER A 212 4.72 9.66 13.55
N ILE A 213 3.75 9.74 12.64
CA ILE A 213 3.90 9.33 11.24
C ILE A 213 4.96 10.17 10.53
N ILE A 214 5.01 11.48 10.77
CA ILE A 214 6.00 12.38 10.16
C ILE A 214 7.41 11.99 10.65
N THR A 215 7.55 11.83 11.96
CA THR A 215 8.83 11.46 12.57
C THR A 215 9.30 10.09 12.08
N SER A 216 8.42 9.10 12.05
CA SER A 216 8.72 7.74 11.62
C SER A 216 9.10 7.67 10.14
N THR A 217 8.39 8.40 9.28
CA THR A 217 8.73 8.49 7.85
C THR A 217 10.09 9.14 7.63
N ASN A 218 10.39 10.22 8.36
CA ASN A 218 11.68 10.91 8.25
C ASN A 218 12.86 10.08 8.77
N SER A 219 12.62 9.18 9.73
CA SER A 219 13.63 8.23 10.22
C SER A 219 13.72 6.94 9.42
N GLY A 220 12.82 6.74 8.44
CA GLY A 220 12.73 5.49 7.68
C GLY A 220 12.30 4.30 8.54
N GLU A 221 11.56 4.55 9.60
CA GLU A 221 11.07 3.55 10.54
C GLU A 221 9.53 3.53 10.55
N PRO A 222 8.86 2.51 9.99
CA PRO A 222 7.41 2.44 9.98
C PRO A 222 6.81 2.57 11.40
N ALA A 223 5.80 3.44 11.55
CA ALA A 223 5.16 3.72 12.85
C ALA A 223 4.52 2.47 13.50
N SER A 224 4.20 1.45 12.70
CA SER A 224 3.72 0.15 13.18
C SER A 224 4.72 -0.60 14.06
N MET A 225 5.99 -0.20 14.07
CA MET A 225 7.02 -0.71 14.98
C MET A 225 7.00 -0.02 16.35
N SER A 226 6.40 1.17 16.45
CA SER A 226 6.30 1.92 17.70
C SER A 226 5.12 1.44 18.53
N GLU A 227 5.35 1.10 19.81
CA GLU A 227 4.28 0.74 20.73
C GLU A 227 3.41 1.93 21.15
N THR A 228 3.96 3.14 21.07
CA THR A 228 3.28 4.38 21.51
C THR A 228 2.51 5.10 20.40
N SER A 229 2.77 4.80 19.13
CA SER A 229 2.07 5.41 18.01
C SER A 229 0.64 4.88 17.90
N ARG A 230 -0.35 5.79 17.94
CA ARG A 230 -1.76 5.45 17.73
C ARG A 230 -2.03 5.01 16.29
N ALA A 231 -1.43 5.69 15.33
CA ALA A 231 -1.49 5.27 13.93
C ALA A 231 -0.79 3.91 13.72
N GLY A 232 0.36 3.68 14.38
CA GLY A 232 1.05 2.41 14.37
C GLY A 232 0.18 1.27 14.90
N GLN A 233 -0.57 1.50 15.99
CA GLN A 233 -1.53 0.53 16.52
C GLN A 233 -2.67 0.25 15.52
N ALA A 234 -3.19 1.28 14.86
CA ALA A 234 -4.22 1.11 13.83
C ALA A 234 -3.72 0.23 12.67
N TYR A 235 -2.48 0.44 12.19
CA TYR A 235 -1.89 -0.40 11.15
C TYR A 235 -1.64 -1.85 11.61
N ARG A 236 -1.24 -2.08 12.87
CA ARG A 236 -1.15 -3.45 13.42
C ARG A 236 -2.51 -4.14 13.44
N ASN A 237 -3.58 -3.44 13.83
CA ASN A 237 -4.94 -3.98 13.81
C ASN A 237 -5.41 -4.27 12.37
N ILE A 238 -5.10 -3.40 11.41
CA ILE A 238 -5.38 -3.62 9.98
C ILE A 238 -4.68 -4.90 9.48
N ALA A 239 -3.41 -5.10 9.83
CA ALA A 239 -2.66 -6.30 9.47
C ALA A 239 -3.32 -7.57 10.05
N ARG A 240 -3.76 -7.55 11.31
CA ARG A 240 -4.48 -8.66 11.95
C ARG A 240 -5.81 -8.96 11.26
N ARG A 241 -6.58 -7.93 10.90
CA ARG A 241 -7.82 -8.10 10.12
C ARG A 241 -7.58 -8.70 8.73
N LEU A 242 -6.45 -8.38 8.08
CA LEU A 242 -6.05 -9.01 6.82
C LEU A 242 -5.77 -10.52 6.98
N LEU A 243 -5.38 -10.95 8.18
CA LEU A 243 -5.21 -12.37 8.54
C LEU A 243 -6.52 -13.02 9.01
N GLY A 244 -7.64 -12.28 9.04
CA GLY A 244 -8.95 -12.79 9.44
C GLY A 244 -9.23 -12.72 10.94
N GLU A 245 -8.44 -11.97 11.70
CA GLU A 245 -8.69 -11.77 13.13
C GLU A 245 -9.77 -10.68 13.36
N GLU A 246 -10.61 -10.88 14.35
CA GLU A 246 -11.51 -9.85 14.88
C GLU A 246 -10.74 -8.99 15.89
N VAL A 247 -10.54 -7.69 15.56
CA VAL A 247 -9.75 -6.74 16.38
C VAL A 247 -10.46 -5.39 16.44
#